data_8c43764314048701745adebb7f8ef811
#
_entry.id   8c43764314048701745adebb7f8ef811
#
_cell.length_a   1.000
_cell.length_b   1.000
_cell.length_c   1.000
_cell.angle_alpha   90.00
_cell.angle_beta   90.00
_cell.angle_gamma   90.00
#
_symmetry.space_group_name_H-M   'P 1'
#
loop_
_entity.id
_entity.type
_entity.pdbx_description
1 polymer ?
#
loop_
_entity_poly.entity_id
_entity_poly.type
_entity_poly.pdbx_seq_one_letter_code
_entity_poly.pdbx_strand_id
1 'polypeptide(L)'
;MNPTTFESTLETRLWSPSRIVRLRALLLAVCIVAAAVGFVLGYAVGGFSSDPGLVRLLRGMAIAQGIILLAVLALLSWRLRWLTFRPLVVSYAAAVGVMSFASALVWQLAFIGVAAFLFHASLVALLVLILRDDVGRARMKARLNANRIGRP
;
A
#
# COMPACT_ATOMS: atom_id res chain seq x y z
N MET A 1 26.86 -4.71 -33.32
CA MET A 1 26.21 -4.13 -32.11
C MET A 1 26.41 -5.13 -30.99
N ASN A 2 27.09 -4.74 -29.92
CA ASN A 2 27.52 -5.67 -28.87
C ASN A 2 26.33 -5.94 -27.92
N PRO A 3 25.82 -7.17 -27.75
CA PRO A 3 24.64 -7.48 -26.94
C PRO A 3 24.80 -7.09 -25.46
N THR A 4 26.01 -7.04 -24.96
CA THR A 4 26.33 -6.65 -23.58
C THR A 4 26.03 -5.19 -23.26
N THR A 5 26.10 -4.28 -24.26
CA THR A 5 25.82 -2.85 -24.08
C THR A 5 24.32 -2.57 -23.99
N PHE A 6 23.48 -3.39 -24.63
CA PHE A 6 22.03 -3.22 -24.61
C PHE A 6 21.42 -3.68 -23.28
N GLU A 7 21.91 -4.77 -22.70
CA GLU A 7 21.47 -5.26 -21.39
C GLU A 7 21.84 -4.30 -20.26
N SER A 8 23.06 -3.76 -20.26
CA SER A 8 23.48 -2.81 -19.22
C SER A 8 22.69 -1.50 -19.23
N THR A 9 22.25 -1.05 -20.43
CA THR A 9 21.46 0.18 -20.56
C THR A 9 20.01 -0.01 -20.10
N LEU A 10 19.45 -1.22 -20.27
CA LEU A 10 18.11 -1.55 -19.78
C LEU A 10 18.08 -1.70 -18.25
N GLU A 11 19.10 -2.34 -17.66
CA GLU A 11 19.21 -2.47 -16.21
C GLU A 11 19.35 -1.10 -15.52
N THR A 12 20.18 -0.19 -16.01
CA THR A 12 20.36 1.14 -15.44
C THR A 12 19.10 2.01 -15.52
N ARG A 13 18.26 1.84 -16.57
CA ARG A 13 16.98 2.56 -16.67
C ARG A 13 15.92 2.04 -15.70
N LEU A 14 15.92 0.77 -15.34
CA LEU A 14 14.96 0.17 -14.41
C LEU A 14 15.22 0.59 -12.95
N TRP A 15 16.45 0.91 -12.61
CA TRP A 15 16.90 1.18 -11.23
C TRP A 15 17.22 2.65 -10.95
N SER A 16 16.65 3.61 -11.69
CA SER A 16 16.92 5.02 -11.38
C SER A 16 16.42 5.36 -9.97
N PRO A 17 17.28 5.81 -9.05
CA PRO A 17 16.92 6.15 -7.66
C PRO A 17 15.80 7.19 -7.60
N SER A 18 15.71 8.08 -8.58
CA SER A 18 14.66 9.09 -8.72
C SER A 18 13.26 8.49 -8.89
N ARG A 19 13.12 7.32 -9.53
CA ARG A 19 11.84 6.65 -9.70
C ARG A 19 11.31 6.08 -8.39
N ILE A 20 12.17 5.46 -7.59
CA ILE A 20 11.79 4.90 -6.28
C ILE A 20 11.35 6.02 -5.33
N VAL A 21 12.10 7.13 -5.31
CA VAL A 21 11.74 8.30 -4.48
C VAL A 21 10.39 8.87 -4.89
N ARG A 22 10.11 9.02 -6.19
CA ARG A 22 8.81 9.50 -6.69
C ARG A 22 7.66 8.57 -6.31
N LEU A 23 7.84 7.26 -6.42
CA LEU A 23 6.81 6.28 -6.05
C LEU A 23 6.50 6.31 -4.55
N ARG A 24 7.53 6.45 -3.70
CA ARG A 24 7.36 6.61 -2.26
C ARG A 24 6.66 7.91 -1.92
N ALA A 25 7.07 9.01 -2.54
CA ALA A 25 6.42 10.30 -2.36
C ALA A 25 4.94 10.27 -2.77
N LEU A 26 4.62 9.63 -3.90
CA LEU A 26 3.25 9.46 -4.37
C LEU A 26 2.43 8.63 -3.37
N LEU A 27 2.97 7.53 -2.86
CA LEU A 27 2.29 6.69 -1.88
C LEU A 27 2.01 7.46 -0.59
N LEU A 28 2.98 8.20 -0.08
CA LEU A 28 2.82 9.06 1.10
C LEU A 28 1.80 10.18 0.84
N ALA A 29 1.85 10.83 -0.33
CA ALA A 29 0.89 11.87 -0.69
C ALA A 29 -0.55 11.32 -0.72
N VAL A 30 -0.78 10.15 -1.32
CA VAL A 30 -2.10 9.49 -1.32
C VAL A 30 -2.57 9.21 0.10
N CYS A 31 -1.70 8.72 0.99
CA CYS A 31 -2.04 8.47 2.39
C CYS A 31 -2.44 9.76 3.12
N ILE A 32 -1.66 10.84 2.95
CA ILE A 32 -1.91 12.12 3.61
C ILE A 32 -3.22 12.72 3.11
N VAL A 33 -3.45 12.74 1.79
CA VAL A 33 -4.69 13.27 1.19
C VAL A 33 -5.90 12.45 1.66
N ALA A 34 -5.81 11.12 1.62
CA ALA A 34 -6.89 10.24 2.06
C ALA A 34 -7.20 10.41 3.56
N ALA A 35 -6.18 10.52 4.40
CA ALA A 35 -6.35 10.79 5.82
C ALA A 35 -6.96 12.17 6.07
N ALA A 36 -6.52 13.21 5.35
CA ALA A 36 -7.09 14.56 5.46
C ALA A 36 -8.57 14.60 5.07
N VAL A 37 -8.94 13.94 3.96
CA VAL A 37 -10.35 13.81 3.53
C VAL A 37 -11.16 13.06 4.58
N GLY A 38 -10.66 11.95 5.10
CA GLY A 38 -11.31 11.18 6.17
C GLY A 38 -11.49 12.01 7.44
N PHE A 39 -10.49 12.81 7.80
CA PHE A 39 -10.53 13.70 8.96
C PHE A 39 -11.58 14.79 8.80
N VAL A 40 -11.61 15.47 7.65
CA VAL A 40 -12.60 16.53 7.35
C VAL A 40 -14.03 15.98 7.33
N LEU A 41 -14.25 14.85 6.65
CA LEU A 41 -15.55 14.21 6.61
C LEU A 41 -15.99 13.71 7.99
N GLY A 42 -15.08 13.11 8.74
CA GLY A 42 -15.35 12.66 10.10
C GLY A 42 -15.68 13.81 11.03
N TYR A 43 -15.02 14.94 10.91
CA TYR A 43 -15.31 16.16 11.68
C TYR A 43 -16.71 16.72 11.33
N ALA A 44 -17.07 16.73 10.04
CA ALA A 44 -18.36 17.26 9.59
C ALA A 44 -19.57 16.41 10.04
N VAL A 45 -19.38 15.10 10.22
CA VAL A 45 -20.45 14.15 10.54
C VAL A 45 -20.30 13.57 11.95
N GLY A 46 -19.19 13.87 12.64
CA GLY A 46 -18.77 13.24 13.87
C GLY A 46 -19.82 13.21 14.96
N GLY A 47 -20.21 12.03 15.37
CA GLY A 47 -21.05 11.79 16.54
C GLY A 47 -20.18 11.87 17.79
N PHE A 48 -20.43 12.86 18.62
CA PHE A 48 -19.82 12.93 19.94
C PHE A 48 -20.44 11.85 20.83
N SER A 49 -19.68 10.78 21.11
CA SER A 49 -20.06 9.88 22.18
C SER A 49 -19.86 10.58 23.51
N SER A 50 -20.89 10.59 24.34
CA SER A 50 -20.85 11.17 25.70
C SER A 50 -20.17 10.24 26.71
N ASP A 51 -19.90 8.97 26.36
CA ASP A 51 -19.25 8.02 27.24
C ASP A 51 -17.71 8.08 27.10
N PRO A 52 -16.99 8.56 28.13
CA PRO A 52 -15.53 8.70 28.08
C PRO A 52 -14.81 7.35 28.02
N GLY A 53 -15.43 6.27 28.50
CA GLY A 53 -14.86 4.92 28.44
C GLY A 53 -14.84 4.40 26.98
N LEU A 54 -15.95 4.57 26.27
CA LEU A 54 -16.06 4.20 24.87
C LEU A 54 -15.10 5.01 23.98
N VAL A 55 -15.00 6.32 24.22
CA VAL A 55 -14.06 7.19 23.47
C VAL A 55 -12.61 6.72 23.64
N ARG A 56 -12.22 6.34 24.86
CA ARG A 56 -10.86 5.84 25.13
C ARG A 56 -10.59 4.52 24.41
N LEU A 57 -11.55 3.60 24.41
CA LEU A 57 -11.43 2.31 23.72
C LEU A 57 -11.27 2.52 22.21
N LEU A 58 -12.13 3.36 21.60
CA LEU A 58 -12.10 3.62 20.16
C LEU A 58 -10.82 4.33 19.72
N ARG A 59 -10.30 5.26 20.50
CA ARG A 59 -9.00 5.87 20.25
C ARG A 59 -7.86 4.84 20.35
N GLY A 60 -7.93 3.90 21.29
CA GLY A 60 -7.00 2.79 21.36
C GLY A 60 -7.01 1.94 20.08
N MET A 61 -8.19 1.62 19.54
CA MET A 61 -8.34 0.93 18.26
C MET A 61 -7.76 1.74 17.09
N ALA A 62 -8.00 3.04 17.05
CA ALA A 62 -7.44 3.91 16.00
C ALA A 62 -5.91 3.96 16.04
N ILE A 63 -5.32 3.97 17.23
CA ILE A 63 -3.86 3.90 17.39
C ILE A 63 -3.32 2.55 16.87
N ALA A 64 -3.97 1.43 17.22
CA ALA A 64 -3.59 0.11 16.73
C ALA A 64 -3.67 0.04 15.19
N GLN A 65 -4.74 0.56 14.58
CA GLN A 65 -4.87 0.66 13.12
C GLN A 65 -3.76 1.55 12.52
N GLY A 66 -3.41 2.65 13.16
CA GLY A 66 -2.30 3.52 12.74
C GLY A 66 -0.94 2.79 12.74
N ILE A 67 -0.67 1.97 13.76
CA ILE A 67 0.55 1.16 13.82
C ILE A 67 0.59 0.14 12.69
N ILE A 68 -0.53 -0.55 12.43
CA ILE A 68 -0.66 -1.51 11.31
C ILE A 68 -0.43 -0.78 9.98
N LEU A 69 -1.03 0.38 9.78
CA LEU A 69 -0.85 1.20 8.58
C LEU A 69 0.62 1.59 8.37
N LEU A 70 1.32 2.01 9.42
CA LEU A 70 2.75 2.34 9.35
C LEU A 70 3.59 1.12 8.99
N ALA A 71 3.31 -0.04 9.57
CA ALA A 71 3.99 -1.29 9.24
C ALA A 71 3.77 -1.67 7.76
N VAL A 72 2.54 -1.55 7.26
CA VAL A 72 2.20 -1.78 5.85
C VAL A 72 2.94 -0.79 4.94
N LEU A 73 2.98 0.49 5.28
CA LEU A 73 3.72 1.51 4.53
C LEU A 73 5.22 1.21 4.48
N ALA A 74 5.81 0.80 5.59
CA ALA A 74 7.21 0.40 5.65
C ALA A 74 7.48 -0.80 4.74
N LEU A 75 6.65 -1.84 4.82
CA LEU A 75 6.75 -3.04 3.98
C LEU A 75 6.61 -2.71 2.50
N LEU A 76 5.60 -1.91 2.13
CA LEU A 76 5.39 -1.51 0.74
C LEU A 76 6.51 -0.60 0.23
N SER A 77 7.02 0.33 1.04
CA SER A 77 8.13 1.19 0.66
C SER A 77 9.43 0.40 0.40
N TRP A 78 9.63 -0.68 1.15
CA TRP A 78 10.72 -1.63 0.90
C TRP A 78 10.47 -2.44 -0.39
N ARG A 79 9.24 -2.94 -0.58
CA ARG A 79 8.85 -3.76 -1.73
C ARG A 79 8.81 -2.97 -3.04
N LEU A 80 8.53 -1.66 -3.01
CA LEU A 80 8.53 -0.78 -4.20
C LEU A 80 9.86 -0.78 -4.96
N ARG A 81 10.98 -1.16 -4.33
CA ARG A 81 12.26 -1.37 -5.01
C ARG A 81 12.19 -2.42 -6.11
N TRP A 82 11.29 -3.40 -5.98
CA TRP A 82 11.20 -4.58 -6.85
C TRP A 82 9.99 -4.54 -7.78
N LEU A 83 9.12 -3.53 -7.65
CA LEU A 83 7.91 -3.42 -8.44
C LEU A 83 8.18 -2.76 -9.79
N THR A 84 8.03 -3.55 -10.85
CA THR A 84 8.23 -3.11 -12.25
C THR A 84 6.89 -2.73 -12.92
N PHE A 85 5.76 -3.22 -12.40
CA PHE A 85 4.43 -3.07 -13.01
C PHE A 85 3.68 -1.87 -12.46
N ARG A 86 3.35 -0.89 -13.33
CA ARG A 86 2.57 0.32 -12.99
C ARG A 86 1.19 0.04 -12.38
N PRO A 87 0.34 -0.88 -12.91
CA PRO A 87 -0.99 -1.13 -12.37
C PRO A 87 -0.97 -1.65 -10.92
N LEU A 88 0.02 -2.45 -10.55
CA LEU A 88 0.17 -2.92 -9.16
C LEU A 88 0.48 -1.77 -8.20
N VAL A 89 1.27 -0.79 -8.61
CA VAL A 89 1.56 0.40 -7.78
C VAL A 89 0.28 1.18 -7.49
N VAL A 90 -0.58 1.37 -8.49
CA VAL A 90 -1.87 2.06 -8.31
C VAL A 90 -2.77 1.28 -7.35
N SER A 91 -2.87 -0.04 -7.50
CA SER A 91 -3.68 -0.88 -6.62
C SER A 91 -3.18 -0.84 -5.17
N TYR A 92 -1.86 -0.87 -4.95
CA TYR A 92 -1.27 -0.71 -3.63
C TYR A 92 -1.55 0.66 -3.04
N ALA A 93 -1.39 1.74 -3.84
CA ALA A 93 -1.66 3.10 -3.39
C ALA A 93 -3.15 3.31 -3.04
N ALA A 94 -4.06 2.75 -3.84
CA ALA A 94 -5.49 2.80 -3.56
C ALA A 94 -5.85 2.09 -2.26
N ALA A 95 -5.36 0.85 -2.06
CA ALA A 95 -5.64 0.09 -0.85
C ALA A 95 -5.11 0.79 0.41
N VAL A 96 -3.88 1.32 0.38
CA VAL A 96 -3.31 2.06 1.51
C VAL A 96 -4.03 3.40 1.72
N GLY A 97 -4.47 4.06 0.65
CA GLY A 97 -5.30 5.27 0.74
C GLY A 97 -6.61 5.01 1.47
N VAL A 98 -7.31 3.92 1.12
CA VAL A 98 -8.55 3.52 1.83
C VAL A 98 -8.28 3.18 3.30
N MET A 99 -7.17 2.50 3.62
CA MET A 99 -6.78 2.25 5.02
C MET A 99 -6.53 3.55 5.79
N SER A 100 -5.85 4.53 5.19
CA SER A 100 -5.56 5.84 5.80
C SER A 100 -6.85 6.62 6.04
N PHE A 101 -7.76 6.64 5.06
CA PHE A 101 -9.07 7.26 5.16
C PHE A 101 -9.91 6.63 6.28
N ALA A 102 -9.98 5.29 6.32
CA ALA A 102 -10.71 4.56 7.34
C ALA A 102 -10.18 4.82 8.75
N SER A 103 -8.85 4.85 8.93
CA SER A 103 -8.22 5.17 10.23
C SER A 103 -8.57 6.59 10.70
N ALA A 104 -8.62 7.56 9.79
CA ALA A 104 -9.00 8.93 10.10
C ALA A 104 -10.48 9.05 10.53
N LEU A 105 -11.40 8.29 9.90
CA LEU A 105 -12.80 8.22 10.30
C LEU A 105 -12.97 7.63 11.71
N VAL A 106 -12.26 6.56 12.04
CA VAL A 106 -12.29 5.95 13.38
C VAL A 106 -11.77 6.93 14.42
N TRP A 107 -10.74 7.69 14.12
CA TRP A 107 -10.21 8.72 15.02
C TRP A 107 -11.24 9.80 15.35
N GLN A 108 -12.07 10.18 14.38
CA GLN A 108 -13.16 11.15 14.54
C GLN A 108 -14.44 10.53 15.11
N LEU A 109 -14.45 9.25 15.47
CA LEU A 109 -15.60 8.49 15.95
C LEU A 109 -16.78 8.48 14.95
N ALA A 110 -16.49 8.69 13.67
CA ALA A 110 -17.50 8.74 12.62
C ALA A 110 -17.55 7.39 11.88
N PHE A 111 -18.76 6.88 11.64
CA PHE A 111 -19.00 5.66 10.86
C PHE A 111 -18.12 4.46 11.26
N ILE A 112 -17.94 4.23 12.56
CA ILE A 112 -16.95 3.28 13.10
C ILE A 112 -17.06 1.89 12.46
N GLY A 113 -18.27 1.36 12.29
CA GLY A 113 -18.49 0.04 11.68
C GLY A 113 -18.03 -0.01 10.21
N VAL A 114 -18.38 1.01 9.43
CA VAL A 114 -17.98 1.13 8.01
C VAL A 114 -16.49 1.34 7.91
N ALA A 115 -15.93 2.20 8.74
CA ALA A 115 -14.48 2.47 8.73
C ALA A 115 -13.68 1.22 9.12
N ALA A 116 -14.09 0.47 10.15
CA ALA A 116 -13.47 -0.77 10.53
C ALA A 116 -13.55 -1.80 9.39
N PHE A 117 -14.69 -1.94 8.74
CA PHE A 117 -14.85 -2.83 7.59
C PHE A 117 -13.92 -2.44 6.44
N LEU A 118 -13.89 -1.16 6.04
CA LEU A 118 -13.01 -0.66 4.97
C LEU A 118 -11.54 -0.90 5.27
N PHE A 119 -11.11 -0.70 6.52
CA PHE A 119 -9.75 -0.95 6.95
C PHE A 119 -9.36 -2.43 6.75
N HIS A 120 -10.17 -3.35 7.26
CA HIS A 120 -9.89 -4.79 7.16
C HIS A 120 -10.01 -5.31 5.73
N ALA A 121 -11.00 -4.85 4.97
CA ALA A 121 -11.15 -5.21 3.56
C ALA A 121 -9.93 -4.77 2.74
N SER A 122 -9.42 -3.55 2.98
CA SER A 122 -8.22 -3.05 2.31
C SER A 122 -6.97 -3.83 2.72
N LEU A 123 -6.86 -4.25 3.99
CA LEU A 123 -5.76 -5.07 4.47
C LEU A 123 -5.75 -6.45 3.78
N VAL A 124 -6.93 -7.08 3.67
CA VAL A 124 -7.09 -8.36 2.96
C VAL A 124 -6.76 -8.19 1.46
N ALA A 125 -7.25 -7.13 0.83
CA ALA A 125 -6.94 -6.83 -0.56
C ALA A 125 -5.44 -6.67 -0.79
N LEU A 126 -4.73 -5.95 0.11
CA LEU A 126 -3.28 -5.84 0.09
C LEU A 126 -2.58 -7.19 0.20
N LEU A 127 -3.01 -8.04 1.12
CA LEU A 127 -2.45 -9.38 1.28
C LEU A 127 -2.61 -10.21 0.01
N VAL A 128 -3.81 -10.19 -0.59
CA VAL A 128 -4.09 -10.89 -1.85
C VAL A 128 -3.20 -10.36 -3.00
N LEU A 129 -3.04 -9.04 -3.10
CA LEU A 129 -2.16 -8.43 -4.10
C LEU A 129 -0.69 -8.87 -3.93
N ILE A 130 -0.21 -8.92 -2.69
CA ILE A 130 1.14 -9.38 -2.36
C ILE A 130 1.33 -10.84 -2.78
N LEU A 131 0.40 -11.71 -2.41
CA LEU A 131 0.47 -13.14 -2.76
C LEU A 131 0.42 -13.37 -4.27
N ARG A 132 -0.45 -12.66 -5.00
CA ARG A 132 -0.53 -12.75 -6.47
C ARG A 132 0.77 -12.30 -7.16
N ASP A 133 1.39 -11.24 -6.65
CA ASP A 133 2.64 -10.73 -7.20
C ASP A 133 3.79 -11.75 -7.00
N ASP A 134 3.88 -12.40 -5.84
CA ASP A 134 4.91 -13.41 -5.57
C ASP A 134 4.73 -14.66 -6.42
N VAL A 135 3.51 -15.14 -6.60
CA VAL A 135 3.21 -16.28 -7.50
C VAL A 135 3.55 -15.93 -8.96
N GLY A 136 3.25 -14.72 -9.40
CA GLY A 136 3.61 -14.22 -10.74
C GLY A 136 5.12 -14.23 -10.98
N ARG A 137 5.89 -13.76 -10.01
CA ARG A 137 7.37 -13.74 -10.06
C ARG A 137 7.96 -15.15 -10.07
N ALA A 138 7.44 -16.06 -9.26
CA ALA A 138 7.89 -17.45 -9.22
C ALA A 138 7.68 -18.15 -10.58
N ARG A 139 6.51 -17.96 -11.20
CA ARG A 139 6.20 -18.50 -12.53
C ARG A 139 7.12 -17.93 -13.62
N MET A 140 7.42 -16.64 -13.57
CA MET A 140 8.31 -15.99 -14.54
C MET A 140 9.74 -16.52 -14.42
N LYS A 141 10.26 -16.69 -13.19
CA LYS A 141 11.58 -17.30 -12.96
C LYS A 141 11.63 -18.74 -13.46
N ALA A 142 10.60 -19.53 -13.21
CA ALA A 142 10.54 -20.92 -13.69
C ALA A 142 10.58 -20.99 -15.23
N ARG A 143 9.85 -20.14 -15.94
CA ARG A 143 9.88 -20.06 -17.40
C ARG A 143 11.23 -19.65 -17.96
N LEU A 144 11.91 -18.67 -17.34
CA LEU A 144 13.23 -18.22 -17.76
C LEU A 144 14.28 -19.33 -17.59
N ASN A 145 14.22 -20.10 -16.50
CA ASN A 145 15.10 -21.23 -16.26
C ASN A 145 14.85 -22.39 -17.26
N ALA A 146 13.59 -22.70 -17.56
CA ALA A 146 13.24 -23.72 -18.55
C ALA A 146 13.79 -23.38 -19.96
N ASN A 147 13.66 -22.09 -20.37
CA ASN A 147 14.21 -21.63 -21.66
C ASN A 147 15.75 -21.63 -21.71
N ARG A 148 16.41 -21.53 -20.56
CA ARG A 148 17.89 -21.54 -20.47
C ARG A 148 18.46 -22.95 -20.59
N ILE A 149 17.73 -23.96 -20.10
CA ILE A 149 18.14 -25.38 -20.13
C ILE A 149 17.82 -26.02 -21.49
N GLY A 150 16.82 -25.51 -22.22
CA GLY A 150 16.38 -26.06 -23.51
C GLY A 150 17.08 -25.48 -24.74
N ARG A 151 18.17 -24.70 -24.59
CA ARG A 151 19.04 -24.29 -25.73
C ARG A 151 20.27 -25.18 -25.76
N PRO A 152 20.35 -26.10 -26.76
CA PRO A 152 21.59 -26.86 -27.05
C PRO A 152 22.71 -25.95 -27.51
#